data_ef92783cbe703219010521fb6421cb5d
#
_entry.id   ef92783cbe703219010521fb6421cb5d
#
_cell.length_a   1.000
_cell.length_b   1.000
_cell.length_c   1.000
_cell.angle_alpha   90.00
_cell.angle_beta   90.00
_cell.angle_gamma   90.00
#
_symmetry.space_group_name_H-M   'P 1'
#
loop_
_entity.id
_entity.type
_entity.pdbx_description
1 polymer ?
#
loop_
_entity_poly.entity_id
_entity_poly.type
_entity_poly.pdbx_seq_one_letter_code
_entity_poly.pdbx_strand_id
1 'polypeptide(L)'
;MDGRNSSSTGQTPTLMKLLHIDAFAGISGDMSVAALRDLGVPEKVFQEALRGLLIELPSCRFERGERNGIAGWRFLVSGHEGVEGKEGVSTAHHHHDHGHSHAHNTHEHHGSHGHEHLPHIHGRNHAEIVSLLEKSSLQAKVKARAFAVFRRIAIAEGGVHGVPPENVGFHEVGAEDSIADIVCACAGLDYLQIDRISCGPLIEGSGHIHCAHGTFPLPAPATLALLKGIPFRQVEEPWEHITPTGAAILAEYSGSFGPMPEMTVTSIGYGLGSRNTPNRPNVLRLILGESIDPDLSHADEVIELRCNLDDLSPEHAASALDALLTAGALDVTLTPTVMKKGRSGWILEVLCREEKATELSERMLRETTAFGIRRHRMQRLKLERHFEEVDTRHGKIRVKMGTLRGEILQRSPEFSSCAEAAILHGVAVREVHMAALQALEQG
;
A
#
# COMPACT_ATOMS: atom_id res chain seq x y z
N MET A 1 38.87 -14.05 -45.00
CA MET A 1 37.92 -12.92 -44.98
C MET A 1 36.53 -13.52 -44.88
N ASP A 2 35.98 -13.61 -43.71
CA ASP A 2 34.56 -13.90 -43.55
C ASP A 2 34.13 -13.25 -42.23
N GLY A 3 33.53 -12.08 -42.39
CA GLY A 3 32.98 -11.30 -41.30
C GLY A 3 31.69 -11.91 -40.82
N ARG A 4 31.64 -12.45 -39.60
CA ARG A 4 30.39 -12.77 -38.90
C ARG A 4 29.90 -11.51 -38.24
N ASN A 5 28.91 -10.90 -38.87
CA ASN A 5 28.07 -9.88 -38.27
C ASN A 5 27.20 -10.54 -37.20
N SER A 6 27.58 -10.40 -35.94
CA SER A 6 26.68 -10.67 -34.81
C SER A 6 25.79 -9.45 -34.63
N SER A 7 24.61 -9.48 -35.21
CA SER A 7 23.53 -8.55 -34.90
C SER A 7 23.05 -8.84 -33.48
N SER A 8 23.56 -8.12 -32.51
CA SER A 8 22.94 -8.02 -31.18
C SER A 8 21.63 -7.21 -31.36
N THR A 9 20.52 -7.91 -31.40
CA THR A 9 19.21 -7.29 -31.24
C THR A 9 19.13 -6.73 -29.82
N GLY A 10 19.53 -5.46 -29.69
CA GLY A 10 19.32 -4.71 -28.46
C GLY A 10 17.81 -4.60 -28.18
N GLN A 11 17.28 -5.42 -27.30
CA GLN A 11 15.96 -5.20 -26.76
C GLN A 11 16.03 -3.90 -25.95
N THR A 12 15.27 -2.90 -26.36
CA THR A 12 15.07 -1.67 -25.61
C THR A 12 14.49 -2.07 -24.24
N PRO A 13 15.07 -1.62 -23.12
CA PRO A 13 14.51 -1.94 -21.79
C PRO A 13 13.07 -1.45 -21.73
N THR A 14 12.17 -2.33 -21.29
CA THR A 14 10.77 -1.97 -21.10
C THR A 14 10.70 -1.02 -19.92
N LEU A 15 10.37 0.25 -20.19
CA LEU A 15 10.18 1.27 -19.15
C LEU A 15 8.90 0.95 -18.38
N MET A 16 9.00 0.85 -17.07
CA MET A 16 7.84 0.71 -16.17
C MET A 16 7.27 2.09 -15.84
N LYS A 17 5.96 2.23 -15.98
CA LYS A 17 5.24 3.44 -15.65
C LYS A 17 4.85 3.45 -14.18
N LEU A 18 5.41 4.37 -13.42
CA LEU A 18 5.24 4.50 -11.98
C LEU A 18 4.39 5.71 -11.64
N LEU A 19 3.49 5.56 -10.66
CA LEU A 19 2.79 6.67 -10.03
C LEU A 19 3.17 6.74 -8.55
N HIS A 20 3.66 7.89 -8.11
CA HIS A 20 3.85 8.18 -6.70
C HIS A 20 2.77 9.14 -6.20
N ILE A 21 2.00 8.71 -5.21
CA ILE A 21 0.99 9.51 -4.53
C ILE A 21 1.67 10.22 -3.37
N ASP A 22 1.82 11.51 -3.47
CA ASP A 22 2.39 12.35 -2.41
C ASP A 22 1.28 13.09 -1.68
N ALA A 23 0.74 12.43 -0.66
CA ALA A 23 -0.38 12.89 0.16
C ALA A 23 0.09 13.66 1.39
N PHE A 24 1.03 14.58 1.23
CA PHE A 24 1.65 15.37 2.31
C PHE A 24 0.67 16.28 3.07
N ALA A 25 -0.50 16.53 2.49
CA ALA A 25 -1.61 17.28 3.09
C ALA A 25 -2.89 16.44 3.23
N GLY A 26 -2.76 15.12 3.06
CA GLY A 26 -3.88 14.19 3.07
C GLY A 26 -4.38 13.81 1.68
N ILE A 27 -5.50 13.08 1.66
CA ILE A 27 -6.11 12.57 0.42
C ILE A 27 -7.62 12.39 0.60
N SER A 28 -8.36 12.76 -0.43
CA SER A 28 -9.79 12.50 -0.59
C SER A 28 -10.09 12.02 -2.00
N GLY A 29 -11.32 11.56 -2.24
CA GLY A 29 -11.74 11.10 -3.54
C GLY A 29 -11.69 12.20 -4.60
N ASP A 30 -12.29 13.36 -4.30
CA ASP A 30 -12.32 14.54 -5.18
C ASP A 30 -10.91 15.06 -5.50
N MET A 31 -10.01 15.13 -4.49
CA MET A 31 -8.60 15.49 -4.71
C MET A 31 -7.90 14.51 -5.64
N SER A 32 -8.19 13.21 -5.51
CA SER A 32 -7.62 12.17 -6.37
C SER A 32 -8.05 12.33 -7.83
N VAL A 33 -9.35 12.56 -8.08
CA VAL A 33 -9.90 12.81 -9.42
C VAL A 33 -9.32 14.09 -10.01
N ALA A 34 -9.26 15.15 -9.22
CA ALA A 34 -8.71 16.45 -9.64
C ALA A 34 -7.23 16.36 -10.00
N ALA A 35 -6.43 15.65 -9.20
CA ALA A 35 -5.01 15.45 -9.47
C ALA A 35 -4.77 14.59 -10.73
N LEU A 36 -5.59 13.56 -10.97
CA LEU A 36 -5.56 12.77 -12.21
C LEU A 36 -5.89 13.63 -13.43
N ARG A 37 -6.85 14.57 -13.31
CA ARG A 37 -7.16 15.54 -14.37
C ARG A 37 -5.97 16.43 -14.68
N ASP A 38 -5.29 16.95 -13.65
CA ASP A 38 -4.11 17.80 -13.83
C ASP A 38 -2.90 17.02 -14.40
N LEU A 39 -2.80 15.74 -14.07
CA LEU A 39 -1.79 14.83 -14.60
C LEU A 39 -1.93 14.56 -16.11
N GLY A 40 -3.06 14.94 -16.70
CA GLY A 40 -3.31 14.83 -18.13
C GLY A 40 -4.40 13.83 -18.54
N VAL A 41 -5.13 13.25 -17.58
CA VAL A 41 -6.31 12.43 -17.93
C VAL A 41 -7.37 13.33 -18.56
N PRO A 42 -7.83 13.04 -19.78
CA PRO A 42 -8.84 13.86 -20.44
C PRO A 42 -10.17 13.85 -19.68
N GLU A 43 -10.83 14.99 -19.59
CA GLU A 43 -12.14 15.13 -18.91
C GLU A 43 -13.20 14.16 -19.45
N LYS A 44 -13.11 13.85 -20.75
CA LYS A 44 -13.98 12.87 -21.41
C LYS A 44 -13.97 11.49 -20.72
N VAL A 45 -12.83 11.06 -20.18
CA VAL A 45 -12.70 9.76 -19.46
C VAL A 45 -13.61 9.74 -18.24
N PHE A 46 -13.61 10.81 -17.46
CA PHE A 46 -14.45 10.94 -16.27
C PHE A 46 -15.93 11.04 -16.64
N GLN A 47 -16.25 11.85 -17.66
CA GLN A 47 -17.62 12.00 -18.15
C GLN A 47 -18.20 10.68 -18.68
N GLU A 48 -17.41 9.90 -19.41
CA GLU A 48 -17.82 8.57 -19.91
C GLU A 48 -18.05 7.59 -18.75
N ALA A 49 -17.19 7.62 -17.72
CA ALA A 49 -17.35 6.80 -16.53
C ALA A 49 -18.63 7.15 -15.76
N LEU A 50 -18.91 8.43 -15.55
CA LEU A 50 -20.14 8.89 -14.89
C LEU A 50 -21.40 8.51 -15.67
N ARG A 51 -21.42 8.71 -16.99
CA ARG A 51 -22.54 8.27 -17.85
C ARG A 51 -22.73 6.76 -17.82
N GLY A 52 -21.64 6.02 -17.69
CA GLY A 52 -21.65 4.56 -17.62
C GLY A 52 -22.36 4.00 -16.38
N LEU A 53 -22.53 4.78 -15.31
CA LEU A 53 -23.25 4.37 -14.10
C LEU A 53 -24.77 4.22 -14.32
N LEU A 54 -25.33 4.82 -15.37
CA LEU A 54 -26.78 4.73 -15.71
C LEU A 54 -27.72 5.20 -14.59
N ILE A 55 -27.28 6.15 -13.79
CA ILE A 55 -28.08 6.86 -12.77
C ILE A 55 -27.99 8.36 -13.00
N GLU A 56 -29.00 9.07 -12.52
CA GLU A 56 -28.92 10.54 -12.46
C GLU A 56 -27.93 10.93 -11.36
N LEU A 57 -26.76 11.34 -11.78
CA LEU A 57 -25.78 11.95 -10.89
C LEU A 57 -25.93 13.47 -10.92
N PRO A 58 -25.63 14.15 -9.81
CA PRO A 58 -25.44 15.59 -9.82
C PRO A 58 -24.41 16.02 -10.89
N SER A 59 -24.52 17.25 -11.38
CA SER A 59 -23.53 17.69 -12.39
C SER A 59 -22.14 17.74 -11.78
N CYS A 60 -21.18 17.10 -12.48
CA CYS A 60 -19.78 17.07 -12.08
C CYS A 60 -18.98 17.98 -12.99
N ARG A 61 -18.13 18.84 -12.42
CA ARG A 61 -17.29 19.77 -13.16
C ARG A 61 -15.89 19.91 -12.57
N PHE A 62 -14.97 20.33 -13.41
CA PHE A 62 -13.61 20.67 -12.99
C PHE A 62 -13.43 22.18 -12.98
N GLU A 63 -12.82 22.71 -11.89
CA GLU A 63 -12.49 24.12 -11.78
C GLU A 63 -11.00 24.30 -11.49
N ARG A 64 -10.39 25.30 -12.15
CA ARG A 64 -9.03 25.73 -11.78
C ARG A 64 -9.09 26.55 -10.51
N GLY A 65 -8.11 26.33 -9.66
CA GLY A 65 -7.98 27.06 -8.40
C GLY A 65 -6.55 27.11 -7.90
N GLU A 66 -6.38 27.59 -6.69
CA GLU A 66 -5.09 27.73 -6.03
C GLU A 66 -5.22 27.42 -4.54
N ARG A 67 -4.18 26.84 -3.94
CA ARG A 67 -4.01 26.67 -2.49
C ARG A 67 -2.60 27.10 -2.10
N ASN A 68 -2.46 28.14 -1.29
CA ASN A 68 -1.17 28.66 -0.83
C ASN A 68 -0.15 28.87 -1.98
N GLY A 69 -0.59 29.43 -3.11
CA GLY A 69 0.27 29.67 -4.28
C GLY A 69 0.47 28.45 -5.22
N ILE A 70 -0.11 27.29 -4.90
CA ILE A 70 -0.06 26.11 -5.77
C ILE A 70 -1.33 26.03 -6.59
N ALA A 71 -1.21 26.19 -7.91
CA ALA A 71 -2.30 26.05 -8.85
C ALA A 71 -2.61 24.55 -9.09
N GLY A 72 -3.88 24.23 -9.29
CA GLY A 72 -4.34 22.87 -9.56
C GLY A 72 -5.80 22.85 -9.99
N TRP A 73 -6.40 21.66 -9.98
CA TRP A 73 -7.81 21.47 -10.26
C TRP A 73 -8.59 21.12 -8.99
N ARG A 74 -9.88 21.44 -8.99
CA ARG A 74 -10.90 20.92 -8.08
C ARG A 74 -11.88 20.08 -8.90
N PHE A 75 -12.32 18.97 -8.34
CA PHE A 75 -13.45 18.22 -8.83
C PHE A 75 -14.65 18.50 -7.95
N LEU A 76 -15.75 18.96 -8.54
CA LEU A 76 -16.94 19.41 -7.85
C LEU A 76 -18.16 18.63 -8.32
N VAL A 77 -18.93 18.10 -7.36
CA VAL A 77 -20.21 17.46 -7.60
C VAL A 77 -21.29 18.42 -7.09
N SER A 78 -22.19 18.89 -7.96
CA SER A 78 -23.22 19.87 -7.58
C SER A 78 -24.26 19.25 -6.65
N GLY A 79 -24.70 20.01 -5.65
CA GLY A 79 -25.55 19.55 -4.54
C GLY A 79 -24.79 19.53 -3.21
N HIS A 80 -23.47 19.51 -3.24
CA HIS A 80 -22.55 19.76 -2.11
C HIS A 80 -21.81 21.08 -2.25
N GLU A 81 -22.44 22.13 -2.84
CA GLU A 81 -21.85 23.46 -2.81
C GLU A 81 -21.80 23.94 -1.38
N GLY A 82 -20.66 23.66 -0.76
CA GLY A 82 -20.12 24.38 0.37
C GLY A 82 -21.08 24.59 1.55
N VAL A 83 -21.05 23.72 2.51
CA VAL A 83 -20.97 24.21 3.89
C VAL A 83 -19.57 24.82 4.04
N GLU A 84 -19.32 25.94 3.36
CA GLU A 84 -18.18 26.80 3.67
C GLU A 84 -18.33 27.20 5.13
N GLY A 85 -17.47 26.61 5.97
CA GLY A 85 -16.99 27.16 7.23
C GLY A 85 -17.88 28.14 7.97
N LYS A 86 -19.04 27.70 8.50
CA LYS A 86 -19.61 28.27 9.71
C LYS A 86 -19.32 27.34 10.89
N GLU A 87 -18.09 26.97 11.05
CA GLU A 87 -17.58 26.51 12.34
C GLU A 87 -17.19 27.75 13.13
N GLY A 88 -18.14 28.23 13.93
CA GLY A 88 -17.85 29.14 15.01
C GLY A 88 -16.87 28.45 15.95
N VAL A 89 -15.63 28.90 15.94
CA VAL A 89 -14.68 28.70 17.03
C VAL A 89 -15.31 29.32 18.26
N SER A 90 -16.00 28.52 19.07
CA SER A 90 -16.45 28.92 20.39
C SER A 90 -15.26 28.85 21.34
N THR A 91 -14.39 29.84 21.27
CA THR A 91 -13.54 30.22 22.38
C THR A 91 -14.36 31.14 23.27
N ALA A 92 -15.18 30.61 24.14
CA ALA A 92 -15.83 31.35 25.20
C ALA A 92 -15.23 30.93 26.54
N HIS A 93 -14.10 31.54 26.88
CA HIS A 93 -13.81 31.83 28.27
C HIS A 93 -14.67 33.05 28.68
N HIS A 94 -15.72 32.82 29.43
CA HIS A 94 -16.29 33.82 30.31
C HIS A 94 -16.61 33.20 31.64
N HIS A 95 -15.72 33.46 32.60
CA HIS A 95 -16.06 33.51 34.00
C HIS A 95 -17.06 34.65 34.20
N HIS A 96 -18.22 34.36 34.70
CA HIS A 96 -18.96 35.27 35.56
C HIS A 96 -19.69 34.48 36.64
N ASP A 97 -19.35 34.85 37.83
CA ASP A 97 -19.86 34.47 39.12
C ASP A 97 -21.19 35.23 39.43
N HIS A 98 -21.93 34.78 40.44
CA HIS A 98 -23.10 35.35 41.12
C HIS A 98 -24.47 35.04 40.53
N GLY A 99 -25.29 34.37 41.31
CA GLY A 99 -26.11 34.85 42.41
C GLY A 99 -27.51 34.25 42.37
N HIS A 100 -27.93 33.70 43.45
CA HIS A 100 -29.22 33.11 43.76
C HIS A 100 -30.46 33.95 43.40
N SER A 101 -31.54 33.30 42.96
CA SER A 101 -32.84 33.38 43.69
C SER A 101 -33.91 32.48 43.12
N HIS A 102 -34.67 31.84 44.03
CA HIS A 102 -35.80 30.97 43.81
C HIS A 102 -37.03 31.75 43.31
N ALA A 103 -37.79 31.17 42.39
CA ALA A 103 -39.25 31.34 42.38
C ALA A 103 -39.91 30.15 41.62
N HIS A 104 -40.76 29.43 42.32
CA HIS A 104 -41.69 28.44 41.76
C HIS A 104 -42.75 29.17 40.90
N ASN A 105 -43.06 28.62 39.74
CA ASN A 105 -44.44 28.68 39.22
C ASN A 105 -44.71 27.48 38.29
N THR A 106 -45.66 26.70 38.70
CA THR A 106 -46.34 25.64 37.96
C THR A 106 -47.23 26.27 36.90
N HIS A 107 -47.10 25.86 35.65
CA HIS A 107 -48.21 25.82 34.67
C HIS A 107 -47.99 24.73 33.66
N GLU A 108 -48.96 23.80 33.70
CA GLU A 108 -49.16 22.79 32.66
C GLU A 108 -49.59 23.47 31.36
N HIS A 109 -48.93 23.15 30.25
CA HIS A 109 -49.55 23.24 28.94
C HIS A 109 -49.00 22.12 28.05
N HIS A 110 -49.92 21.22 27.72
CA HIS A 110 -49.81 20.28 26.61
C HIS A 110 -49.58 21.08 25.29
N GLY A 111 -48.42 20.86 24.68
CA GLY A 111 -48.11 21.27 23.32
C GLY A 111 -47.35 20.15 22.65
N SER A 112 -48.05 19.34 21.85
CA SER A 112 -47.41 18.38 20.94
C SER A 112 -46.66 19.14 19.86
N HIS A 113 -45.37 19.33 20.04
CA HIS A 113 -44.50 19.74 18.96
C HIS A 113 -44.10 18.50 18.19
N GLY A 114 -44.78 18.29 17.05
CA GLY A 114 -44.32 17.39 16.03
C GLY A 114 -42.92 17.84 15.56
N HIS A 115 -41.91 17.09 15.91
CA HIS A 115 -40.64 17.19 15.24
C HIS A 115 -40.86 16.72 13.82
N GLU A 116 -40.94 17.64 12.88
CA GLU A 116 -40.76 17.33 11.47
C GLU A 116 -39.38 16.71 11.33
N HIS A 117 -39.31 15.40 11.25
CA HIS A 117 -38.15 14.69 10.76
C HIS A 117 -38.00 15.11 9.31
N LEU A 118 -37.05 16.02 9.06
CA LEU A 118 -36.48 16.18 7.72
C LEU A 118 -36.07 14.78 7.25
N PRO A 119 -36.43 14.38 6.02
CA PRO A 119 -36.04 13.07 5.53
C PRO A 119 -34.50 13.06 5.49
N HIS A 120 -33.88 12.24 6.35
CA HIS A 120 -32.50 11.88 6.20
C HIS A 120 -32.36 11.25 4.83
N ILE A 121 -31.60 11.86 3.92
CA ILE A 121 -31.22 11.28 2.66
C ILE A 121 -30.32 10.10 3.06
N HIS A 122 -30.91 8.92 3.17
CA HIS A 122 -30.16 7.70 3.41
C HIS A 122 -29.29 7.44 2.17
N GLY A 123 -27.96 7.46 2.32
CA GLY A 123 -27.02 7.00 1.30
C GLY A 123 -27.34 5.55 0.90
N ARG A 124 -26.94 5.14 -0.30
CA ARG A 124 -27.11 3.76 -0.78
C ARG A 124 -26.38 2.77 0.13
N ASN A 125 -26.97 1.59 0.32
CA ASN A 125 -26.27 0.50 0.99
C ASN A 125 -25.31 -0.23 0.03
N HIS A 126 -24.45 -1.07 0.59
CA HIS A 126 -23.44 -1.80 -0.21
C HIS A 126 -24.09 -2.64 -1.33
N ALA A 127 -25.19 -3.36 -1.06
CA ALA A 127 -25.86 -4.19 -2.06
C ALA A 127 -26.44 -3.36 -3.21
N GLU A 128 -26.95 -2.16 -2.93
CA GLU A 128 -27.44 -1.22 -3.96
C GLU A 128 -26.28 -0.71 -4.84
N ILE A 129 -25.11 -0.40 -4.26
CA ILE A 129 -23.94 0.00 -5.02
C ILE A 129 -23.41 -1.15 -5.87
N VAL A 130 -23.37 -2.37 -5.33
CA VAL A 130 -23.02 -3.57 -6.09
C VAL A 130 -23.94 -3.72 -7.31
N SER A 131 -25.27 -3.66 -7.10
CA SER A 131 -26.27 -3.76 -8.19
C SER A 131 -26.10 -2.64 -9.22
N LEU A 132 -25.79 -1.41 -8.78
CA LEU A 132 -25.52 -0.28 -9.65
C LEU A 132 -24.29 -0.53 -10.54
N LEU A 133 -23.20 -0.96 -9.95
CA LEU A 133 -21.99 -1.27 -10.69
C LEU A 133 -22.16 -2.45 -11.65
N GLU A 134 -22.88 -3.50 -11.26
CA GLU A 134 -23.18 -4.63 -12.12
C GLU A 134 -23.94 -4.21 -13.38
N LYS A 135 -24.95 -3.38 -13.23
CA LYS A 135 -25.79 -2.86 -14.34
C LYS A 135 -25.09 -1.80 -15.16
N SER A 136 -24.00 -1.21 -14.65
CA SER A 136 -23.27 -0.13 -15.34
C SER A 136 -22.65 -0.59 -16.66
N SER A 137 -22.41 0.34 -17.58
CA SER A 137 -21.66 0.12 -18.83
C SER A 137 -20.17 0.43 -18.70
N LEU A 138 -19.65 0.51 -17.48
CA LEU A 138 -18.23 0.74 -17.20
C LEU A 138 -17.36 -0.36 -17.80
N GLN A 139 -16.13 -0.01 -18.17
CA GLN A 139 -15.13 -0.99 -18.59
C GLN A 139 -14.87 -2.02 -17.49
N ALA A 140 -14.61 -3.27 -17.86
CA ALA A 140 -14.50 -4.39 -16.92
C ALA A 140 -13.45 -4.15 -15.81
N LYS A 141 -12.30 -3.58 -16.15
CA LYS A 141 -11.24 -3.24 -15.17
C LYS A 141 -11.68 -2.15 -14.19
N VAL A 142 -12.29 -1.07 -14.70
CA VAL A 142 -12.81 0.02 -13.88
C VAL A 142 -13.87 -0.49 -12.93
N LYS A 143 -14.81 -1.29 -13.45
CA LYS A 143 -15.86 -1.93 -12.65
C LYS A 143 -15.29 -2.81 -11.53
N ALA A 144 -14.35 -3.69 -11.86
CA ALA A 144 -13.70 -4.57 -10.87
C ALA A 144 -12.99 -3.80 -9.77
N ARG A 145 -12.30 -2.71 -10.11
CA ARG A 145 -11.61 -1.85 -9.15
C ARG A 145 -12.58 -1.05 -8.28
N ALA A 146 -13.63 -0.49 -8.87
CA ALA A 146 -14.67 0.19 -8.09
C ALA A 146 -15.32 -0.76 -7.08
N PHE A 147 -15.65 -2.00 -7.47
CA PHE A 147 -16.12 -3.05 -6.55
C PHE A 147 -15.14 -3.29 -5.40
N ALA A 148 -13.85 -3.40 -5.70
CA ALA A 148 -12.84 -3.65 -4.68
C ALA A 148 -12.75 -2.49 -3.68
N VAL A 149 -12.78 -1.24 -4.14
CA VAL A 149 -12.78 -0.05 -3.28
C VAL A 149 -14.01 -0.02 -2.37
N PHE A 150 -15.23 -0.18 -2.93
CA PHE A 150 -16.46 -0.20 -2.13
C PHE A 150 -16.52 -1.36 -1.15
N ARG A 151 -16.00 -2.54 -1.53
CA ARG A 151 -15.91 -3.69 -0.62
C ARG A 151 -14.99 -3.41 0.56
N ARG A 152 -13.86 -2.72 0.36
CA ARG A 152 -12.98 -2.32 1.47
C ARG A 152 -13.69 -1.41 2.45
N ILE A 153 -14.45 -0.45 1.94
CA ILE A 153 -15.25 0.46 2.77
C ILE A 153 -16.32 -0.35 3.53
N ALA A 154 -17.03 -1.25 2.85
CA ALA A 154 -18.03 -2.08 3.50
C ALA A 154 -17.44 -3.00 4.59
N ILE A 155 -16.25 -3.53 4.41
CA ILE A 155 -15.54 -4.31 5.44
C ILE A 155 -15.17 -3.42 6.63
N ALA A 156 -14.67 -2.21 6.39
CA ALA A 156 -14.29 -1.27 7.44
C ALA A 156 -15.50 -0.81 8.25
N GLU A 157 -16.55 -0.33 7.59
CA GLU A 157 -17.83 0.09 8.21
C GLU A 157 -18.51 -1.08 8.92
N GLY A 158 -18.57 -2.26 8.28
CA GLY A 158 -19.15 -3.46 8.87
C GLY A 158 -18.44 -3.88 10.15
N GLY A 159 -17.11 -3.76 10.17
CA GLY A 159 -16.32 -4.00 11.37
C GLY A 159 -16.58 -3.01 12.50
N VAL A 160 -16.84 -1.74 12.18
CA VAL A 160 -17.20 -0.69 13.16
C VAL A 160 -18.62 -0.94 13.71
N HIS A 161 -19.58 -1.32 12.86
CA HIS A 161 -20.97 -1.52 13.23
C HIS A 161 -21.32 -2.92 13.73
N GLY A 162 -20.38 -3.88 13.63
CA GLY A 162 -20.63 -5.27 14.01
C GLY A 162 -21.62 -5.98 13.08
N VAL A 163 -21.71 -5.59 11.81
CA VAL A 163 -22.59 -6.18 10.80
C VAL A 163 -21.77 -6.75 9.63
N PRO A 164 -22.30 -7.78 8.94
CA PRO A 164 -21.65 -8.28 7.72
C PRO A 164 -21.52 -7.17 6.65
N PRO A 165 -20.45 -7.16 5.86
CA PRO A 165 -20.22 -6.13 4.84
C PRO A 165 -21.38 -5.97 3.85
N GLU A 166 -22.08 -7.04 3.54
CA GLU A 166 -23.23 -7.06 2.62
C GLU A 166 -24.42 -6.26 3.14
N ASN A 167 -24.53 -6.12 4.47
CA ASN A 167 -25.63 -5.44 5.16
C ASN A 167 -25.28 -4.01 5.59
N VAL A 168 -24.12 -3.51 5.20
CA VAL A 168 -23.68 -2.16 5.55
C VAL A 168 -24.51 -1.11 4.81
N GLY A 169 -25.15 -0.21 5.56
CA GLY A 169 -25.67 1.04 5.05
C GLY A 169 -24.56 2.10 5.10
N PHE A 170 -24.20 2.67 3.97
CA PHE A 170 -23.23 3.75 3.96
C PHE A 170 -23.88 5.07 4.34
N HIS A 171 -23.48 5.65 5.46
CA HIS A 171 -24.02 6.92 5.94
C HIS A 171 -23.35 8.13 5.28
N GLU A 172 -22.08 8.02 4.93
CA GLU A 172 -21.27 9.08 4.31
C GLU A 172 -20.83 8.73 2.89
N VAL A 173 -20.39 7.49 2.66
CA VAL A 173 -19.81 7.05 1.37
C VAL A 173 -20.85 6.51 0.37
N GLY A 174 -22.11 6.35 0.79
CA GLY A 174 -23.24 5.96 -0.08
C GLY A 174 -23.85 7.11 -0.86
N ALA A 175 -23.40 8.33 -0.64
CA ALA A 175 -23.82 9.51 -1.36
C ALA A 175 -23.26 9.55 -2.79
N GLU A 176 -23.92 10.28 -3.66
CA GLU A 176 -23.63 10.30 -5.10
C GLU A 176 -22.27 10.92 -5.44
N ASP A 177 -21.79 11.84 -4.62
CA ASP A 177 -20.44 12.42 -4.71
C ASP A 177 -19.34 11.38 -4.50
N SER A 178 -19.46 10.58 -3.44
CA SER A 178 -18.48 9.52 -3.15
C SER A 178 -18.47 8.42 -4.22
N ILE A 179 -19.63 8.12 -4.80
CA ILE A 179 -19.72 7.18 -5.92
C ILE A 179 -19.03 7.76 -7.16
N ALA A 180 -19.27 9.04 -7.45
CA ALA A 180 -18.61 9.74 -8.56
C ALA A 180 -17.08 9.78 -8.36
N ASP A 181 -16.62 10.13 -7.17
CA ASP A 181 -15.20 10.19 -6.82
C ASP A 181 -14.50 8.85 -7.05
N ILE A 182 -15.04 7.77 -6.48
CA ILE A 182 -14.42 6.44 -6.57
C ILE A 182 -14.40 5.96 -8.01
N VAL A 183 -15.51 6.08 -8.75
CA VAL A 183 -15.59 5.61 -10.13
C VAL A 183 -14.69 6.42 -11.05
N CYS A 184 -14.66 7.76 -10.89
CA CYS A 184 -13.76 8.62 -11.65
C CYS A 184 -12.29 8.35 -11.33
N ALA A 185 -11.92 8.17 -10.06
CA ALA A 185 -10.56 7.81 -9.69
C ALA A 185 -10.14 6.48 -10.33
N CYS A 186 -11.00 5.45 -10.27
CA CYS A 186 -10.75 4.17 -10.95
C CYS A 186 -10.58 4.32 -12.47
N ALA A 187 -11.43 5.10 -13.11
CA ALA A 187 -11.35 5.34 -14.56
C ALA A 187 -10.07 6.10 -14.95
N GLY A 188 -9.71 7.13 -14.19
CA GLY A 188 -8.49 7.91 -14.43
C GLY A 188 -7.21 7.09 -14.25
N LEU A 189 -7.15 6.26 -13.21
CA LEU A 189 -6.02 5.36 -12.97
C LEU A 189 -5.91 4.27 -14.05
N ASP A 190 -7.05 3.70 -14.50
CA ASP A 190 -7.04 2.73 -15.60
C ASP A 190 -6.59 3.37 -16.92
N TYR A 191 -7.04 4.61 -17.20
CA TYR A 191 -6.61 5.35 -18.41
C TYR A 191 -5.10 5.53 -18.48
N LEU A 192 -4.45 5.80 -17.35
CA LEU A 192 -3.01 6.02 -17.30
C LEU A 192 -2.19 4.75 -17.52
N GLN A 193 -2.75 3.55 -17.39
CA GLN A 193 -2.07 2.26 -17.56
C GLN A 193 -0.78 2.23 -16.74
N ILE A 194 -0.90 2.37 -15.43
CA ILE A 194 0.23 2.42 -14.50
C ILE A 194 0.59 1.00 -14.09
N ASP A 195 1.88 0.66 -14.14
CA ASP A 195 2.39 -0.64 -13.74
C ASP A 195 2.50 -0.77 -12.21
N ARG A 196 2.91 0.31 -11.54
CA ARG A 196 3.09 0.31 -10.08
C ARG A 196 2.70 1.66 -9.47
N ILE A 197 2.00 1.59 -8.32
CA ILE A 197 1.62 2.76 -7.53
C ILE A 197 2.26 2.66 -6.15
N SER A 198 2.91 3.73 -5.72
CA SER A 198 3.46 3.90 -4.38
C SER A 198 2.86 5.15 -3.71
N CYS A 199 2.87 5.19 -2.38
CA CYS A 199 2.40 6.34 -1.64
C CYS A 199 3.45 6.84 -0.65
N GLY A 200 3.63 8.14 -0.59
CA GLY A 200 4.49 8.84 0.38
C GLY A 200 3.99 8.72 1.83
N PRO A 201 4.73 9.28 2.79
CA PRO A 201 4.30 9.33 4.17
C PRO A 201 2.97 10.05 4.34
N LEU A 202 2.00 9.41 4.97
CA LEU A 202 0.68 9.96 5.24
C LEU A 202 0.65 10.76 6.54
N ILE A 203 -0.23 11.75 6.57
CA ILE A 203 -0.55 12.51 7.79
C ILE A 203 -2.05 12.52 8.03
N GLU A 204 -2.43 12.58 9.32
CA GLU A 204 -3.81 12.76 9.75
C GLU A 204 -3.88 13.77 10.89
N GLY A 205 -5.01 14.47 11.02
CA GLY A 205 -5.25 15.41 12.08
C GLY A 205 -5.40 14.77 13.45
N SER A 206 -5.38 15.59 14.51
CA SER A 206 -5.56 15.17 15.90
C SER A 206 -6.83 15.75 16.55
N GLY A 207 -7.71 16.34 15.75
CA GLY A 207 -8.98 16.93 16.20
C GLY A 207 -10.10 15.91 16.36
N HIS A 208 -11.32 16.39 16.25
CA HIS A 208 -12.55 15.60 16.31
C HIS A 208 -13.39 15.87 15.07
N ILE A 209 -14.09 14.84 14.61
CA ILE A 209 -15.06 14.92 13.53
C ILE A 209 -16.47 14.64 14.07
N HIS A 210 -17.44 15.40 13.59
CA HIS A 210 -18.86 15.13 13.81
C HIS A 210 -19.40 14.34 12.64
N CYS A 211 -19.82 13.12 12.88
CA CYS A 211 -20.40 12.23 11.87
C CYS A 211 -21.79 11.77 12.30
N ALA A 212 -22.46 10.97 11.48
CA ALA A 212 -23.80 10.44 11.76
C ALA A 212 -23.94 9.69 13.10
N HIS A 213 -22.82 9.20 13.65
CA HIS A 213 -22.74 8.45 14.89
C HIS A 213 -22.27 9.25 16.10
N GLY A 214 -22.10 10.57 15.95
CA GLY A 214 -21.62 11.45 17.03
C GLY A 214 -20.24 12.02 16.76
N THR A 215 -19.56 12.44 17.83
CA THR A 215 -18.24 13.06 17.77
C THR A 215 -17.16 12.02 18.03
N PHE A 216 -16.25 11.85 17.09
CA PHE A 216 -15.11 10.93 17.20
C PHE A 216 -13.77 11.66 17.07
N PRO A 217 -12.71 11.18 17.72
CA PRO A 217 -11.37 11.65 17.43
C PRO A 217 -10.93 11.22 16.02
N LEU A 218 -10.07 12.02 15.39
CA LEU A 218 -9.42 11.67 14.12
C LEU A 218 -8.29 10.65 14.32
N PRO A 219 -8.11 9.70 13.40
CA PRO A 219 -8.96 9.40 12.23
C PRO A 219 -10.33 8.84 12.66
N ALA A 220 -11.38 9.08 11.86
CA ALA A 220 -12.69 8.46 12.07
C ALA A 220 -12.57 6.91 12.08
N PRO A 221 -13.46 6.20 12.81
CA PRO A 221 -13.31 4.73 12.99
C PRO A 221 -13.19 3.93 11.69
N ALA A 222 -14.00 4.24 10.68
CA ALA A 222 -13.95 3.56 9.38
C ALA A 222 -12.63 3.90 8.63
N THR A 223 -12.21 5.17 8.64
CA THR A 223 -10.94 5.59 8.06
C THR A 223 -9.76 4.86 8.72
N LEU A 224 -9.75 4.78 10.06
CA LEU A 224 -8.70 4.06 10.79
C LEU A 224 -8.67 2.56 10.43
N ALA A 225 -9.85 1.95 10.25
CA ALA A 225 -9.95 0.54 9.84
C ALA A 225 -9.39 0.32 8.40
N LEU A 226 -9.64 1.26 7.48
CA LEU A 226 -9.08 1.25 6.11
C LEU A 226 -7.57 1.44 6.10
N LEU A 227 -7.02 2.22 7.03
CA LEU A 227 -5.59 2.48 7.17
C LEU A 227 -4.82 1.34 7.87
N LYS A 228 -5.47 0.25 8.25
CA LYS A 228 -4.80 -0.88 8.89
C LYS A 228 -3.68 -1.44 7.99
N GLY A 229 -2.44 -1.42 8.51
CA GLY A 229 -1.24 -1.81 7.77
C GLY A 229 -0.61 -0.71 6.91
N ILE A 230 -1.20 0.47 6.86
CA ILE A 230 -0.70 1.65 6.16
C ILE A 230 -0.08 2.61 7.18
N PRO A 231 1.22 2.98 7.04
CA PRO A 231 1.87 3.86 7.99
C PRO A 231 1.38 5.30 7.82
N PHE A 232 0.97 5.93 8.89
CA PHE A 232 0.65 7.36 8.95
C PHE A 232 1.10 7.96 10.28
N ARG A 233 1.17 9.28 10.35
CA ARG A 233 1.43 10.02 11.60
C ARG A 233 0.36 11.07 11.83
N GLN A 234 0.03 11.33 13.09
CA GLN A 234 -0.84 12.44 13.45
C GLN A 234 -0.06 13.77 13.52
N VAL A 235 -0.73 14.84 13.15
CA VAL A 235 -0.25 16.23 13.25
C VAL A 235 -1.24 17.05 14.08
N GLU A 236 -0.75 18.13 14.69
CA GLU A 236 -1.58 19.04 15.51
C GLU A 236 -2.43 19.99 14.64
N GLU A 237 -3.32 19.39 13.86
CA GLU A 237 -4.25 20.09 12.98
C GLU A 237 -5.66 19.55 13.23
N PRO A 238 -6.67 20.38 13.51
CA PRO A 238 -7.98 19.95 14.03
C PRO A 238 -8.97 19.52 12.96
N TRP A 239 -8.52 19.01 11.83
CA TRP A 239 -9.35 18.56 10.71
C TRP A 239 -8.88 17.23 10.13
N GLU A 240 -9.81 16.57 9.46
CA GLU A 240 -9.55 15.33 8.72
C GLU A 240 -8.71 15.62 7.48
N HIS A 241 -7.60 14.91 7.34
CA HIS A 241 -6.72 14.93 6.16
C HIS A 241 -6.98 13.77 5.24
N ILE A 242 -7.34 12.62 5.78
CA ILE A 242 -7.58 11.39 5.03
C ILE A 242 -9.06 11.03 5.16
N THR A 243 -9.81 11.21 4.08
CA THR A 243 -11.22 10.81 4.06
C THR A 243 -11.38 9.29 3.87
N PRO A 244 -12.51 8.69 4.22
CA PRO A 244 -12.78 7.26 3.96
C PRO A 244 -12.59 6.88 2.49
N THR A 245 -13.03 7.72 1.54
CA THR A 245 -12.86 7.51 0.10
C THR A 245 -11.38 7.52 -0.32
N GLY A 246 -10.62 8.50 0.18
CA GLY A 246 -9.17 8.59 -0.04
C GLY A 246 -8.41 7.40 0.52
N ALA A 247 -8.72 7.00 1.77
CA ALA A 247 -8.13 5.83 2.41
C ALA A 247 -8.40 4.53 1.63
N ALA A 248 -9.63 4.34 1.14
CA ALA A 248 -10.01 3.17 0.38
C ALA A 248 -9.31 3.08 -0.98
N ILE A 249 -9.17 4.20 -1.69
CA ILE A 249 -8.40 4.30 -2.93
C ILE A 249 -6.92 3.94 -2.67
N LEU A 250 -6.31 4.51 -1.63
CA LEU A 250 -4.93 4.17 -1.25
C LEU A 250 -4.77 2.69 -0.95
N ALA A 251 -5.64 2.14 -0.12
CA ALA A 251 -5.59 0.73 0.29
C ALA A 251 -5.77 -0.25 -0.87
N GLU A 252 -6.48 0.15 -1.93
CA GLU A 252 -6.69 -0.70 -3.11
C GLU A 252 -5.55 -0.60 -4.12
N TYR A 253 -5.01 0.59 -4.34
CA TYR A 253 -4.11 0.83 -5.45
C TYR A 253 -2.63 0.88 -5.06
N SER A 254 -2.29 1.30 -3.83
CA SER A 254 -0.89 1.45 -3.44
C SER A 254 -0.27 0.10 -3.08
N GLY A 255 0.74 -0.29 -3.85
CA GLY A 255 1.50 -1.52 -3.62
C GLY A 255 2.62 -1.36 -2.57
N SER A 256 3.00 -0.12 -2.25
CA SER A 256 4.05 0.18 -1.26
C SER A 256 3.88 1.58 -0.66
N PHE A 257 4.34 1.73 0.58
CA PHE A 257 4.29 2.98 1.34
C PHE A 257 5.69 3.37 1.79
N GLY A 258 6.08 4.62 1.55
CA GLY A 258 7.42 5.10 1.90
C GLY A 258 7.89 6.25 0.99
N PRO A 259 9.21 6.52 0.93
CA PRO A 259 9.75 7.55 0.07
C PRO A 259 9.46 7.26 -1.41
N MET A 260 9.47 8.32 -2.22
CA MET A 260 9.30 8.21 -3.67
C MET A 260 10.38 7.27 -4.25
N PRO A 261 9.97 6.26 -5.06
CA PRO A 261 10.94 5.39 -5.72
C PRO A 261 11.81 6.17 -6.72
N GLU A 262 12.96 5.63 -7.05
CA GLU A 262 13.81 6.18 -8.10
C GLU A 262 13.09 6.07 -9.45
N MET A 263 12.87 7.22 -10.09
CA MET A 263 12.19 7.32 -11.39
C MET A 263 12.51 8.63 -12.09
N THR A 264 12.45 8.62 -13.41
CA THR A 264 12.46 9.85 -14.22
C THR A 264 11.05 10.42 -14.25
N VAL A 265 10.83 11.57 -13.62
CA VAL A 265 9.52 12.23 -13.57
C VAL A 265 9.13 12.71 -14.97
N THR A 266 7.95 12.30 -15.43
CA THR A 266 7.39 12.71 -16.74
C THR A 266 6.25 13.72 -16.61
N SER A 267 5.46 13.66 -15.54
CA SER A 267 4.35 14.58 -15.30
C SER A 267 4.03 14.70 -13.81
N ILE A 268 3.43 15.84 -13.44
CA ILE A 268 3.00 16.12 -12.07
C ILE A 268 1.58 16.70 -12.14
N GLY A 269 0.68 16.23 -11.28
CA GLY A 269 -0.68 16.71 -11.18
C GLY A 269 -1.06 17.11 -9.75
N TYR A 270 -1.81 18.19 -9.60
CA TYR A 270 -2.25 18.75 -8.33
C TYR A 270 -3.77 18.77 -8.22
N GLY A 271 -4.30 18.05 -7.23
CA GLY A 271 -5.71 18.07 -6.84
C GLY A 271 -5.91 18.90 -5.60
N LEU A 272 -6.76 19.91 -5.68
CA LEU A 272 -7.00 20.85 -4.59
C LEU A 272 -8.19 20.41 -3.75
N GLY A 273 -7.98 20.32 -2.44
CA GLY A 273 -9.07 20.09 -1.50
C GLY A 273 -9.94 21.34 -1.29
N SER A 274 -11.10 21.16 -0.68
CA SER A 274 -12.08 22.23 -0.44
C SER A 274 -11.62 23.26 0.60
N ARG A 275 -10.91 22.83 1.64
CA ARG A 275 -10.49 23.69 2.76
C ARG A 275 -9.24 24.49 2.44
N ASN A 276 -9.17 25.71 2.97
CA ASN A 276 -7.94 26.49 3.05
C ASN A 276 -7.31 26.29 4.42
N THR A 277 -6.12 25.71 4.46
CA THR A 277 -5.38 25.43 5.69
C THR A 277 -4.20 26.39 5.82
N PRO A 278 -3.98 27.01 7.00
CA PRO A 278 -3.00 28.10 7.14
C PRO A 278 -1.55 27.63 7.02
N ASN A 279 -1.24 26.44 7.50
CA ASN A 279 0.14 25.97 7.66
C ASN A 279 0.63 25.09 6.50
N ARG A 280 -0.28 24.57 5.67
CA ARG A 280 0.01 23.59 4.65
C ARG A 280 -0.99 23.73 3.51
N PRO A 281 -0.58 23.76 2.25
CA PRO A 281 -1.54 23.76 1.15
C PRO A 281 -2.34 22.45 1.15
N ASN A 282 -3.67 22.56 1.16
CA ASN A 282 -4.55 21.39 1.06
C ASN A 282 -4.57 20.87 -0.39
N VAL A 283 -3.55 20.12 -0.73
CA VAL A 283 -3.24 19.66 -2.08
C VAL A 283 -2.76 18.22 -2.05
N LEU A 284 -3.31 17.40 -2.93
CA LEU A 284 -2.77 16.10 -3.29
C LEU A 284 -1.87 16.25 -4.51
N ARG A 285 -0.65 15.73 -4.46
CA ARG A 285 0.27 15.69 -5.58
C ARG A 285 0.42 14.28 -6.11
N LEU A 286 0.17 14.10 -7.39
CA LEU A 286 0.47 12.87 -8.11
C LEU A 286 1.69 13.08 -9.01
N ILE A 287 2.66 12.18 -8.94
CA ILE A 287 3.91 12.25 -9.68
C ILE A 287 3.98 11.00 -10.57
N LEU A 288 3.89 11.22 -11.87
CA LEU A 288 4.03 10.17 -12.88
C LEU A 288 5.46 10.16 -13.39
N GLY A 289 6.02 8.98 -13.52
CA GLY A 289 7.37 8.81 -14.02
C GLY A 289 7.60 7.44 -14.61
N GLU A 290 8.81 7.26 -15.12
CA GLU A 290 9.30 6.02 -15.70
C GLU A 290 10.52 5.56 -14.93
N SER A 291 10.57 4.28 -14.57
CA SER A 291 11.77 3.67 -14.02
C SER A 291 12.64 3.12 -15.16
N ILE A 292 13.91 3.49 -15.14
CA ILE A 292 14.90 2.94 -16.08
C ILE A 292 15.31 1.53 -15.65
N ASP A 293 14.99 1.15 -14.41
CA ASP A 293 15.37 -0.13 -13.85
C ASP A 293 14.17 -1.11 -13.88
N PRO A 294 14.13 -2.00 -14.88
CA PRO A 294 13.09 -3.04 -14.94
C PRO A 294 13.24 -4.10 -13.84
N ASP A 295 14.32 -4.04 -13.05
CA ASP A 295 14.62 -5.03 -12.02
C ASP A 295 14.01 -4.73 -10.64
N LEU A 296 13.38 -3.55 -10.43
CA LEU A 296 12.67 -3.28 -9.16
C LEU A 296 11.48 -4.24 -8.91
N SER A 297 10.95 -4.89 -9.94
CA SER A 297 9.93 -5.94 -9.77
C SER A 297 10.49 -7.22 -9.13
N HIS A 298 11.80 -7.43 -9.21
CA HIS A 298 12.53 -8.55 -8.60
C HIS A 298 13.40 -8.13 -7.42
N ALA A 299 13.46 -6.83 -7.10
CA ALA A 299 14.17 -6.35 -5.93
C ALA A 299 13.42 -6.75 -4.66
N ASP A 300 14.12 -7.48 -3.83
CA ASP A 300 13.66 -7.92 -2.50
C ASP A 300 14.42 -7.08 -1.46
N GLU A 301 13.69 -6.44 -0.54
CA GLU A 301 14.32 -5.78 0.59
C GLU A 301 14.58 -6.79 1.70
N VAL A 302 15.80 -6.80 2.19
CA VAL A 302 16.22 -7.63 3.30
C VAL A 302 16.98 -6.80 4.33
N ILE A 303 17.00 -7.30 5.54
CA ILE A 303 17.83 -6.80 6.62
C ILE A 303 19.05 -7.70 6.76
N GLU A 304 20.23 -7.12 6.72
CA GLU A 304 21.46 -7.74 7.16
C GLU A 304 21.71 -7.39 8.63
N LEU A 305 21.81 -8.41 9.45
CA LEU A 305 22.23 -8.32 10.84
C LEU A 305 23.69 -8.82 10.93
N ARG A 306 24.56 -8.03 11.53
CA ARG A 306 26.00 -8.33 11.53
C ARG A 306 26.65 -8.06 12.86
N CYS A 307 27.46 -9.01 13.33
CA CYS A 307 28.30 -8.84 14.52
C CYS A 307 29.69 -9.44 14.33
N ASN A 308 30.62 -9.03 15.20
CA ASN A 308 31.96 -9.56 15.24
C ASN A 308 32.17 -10.33 16.54
N LEU A 309 32.80 -11.50 16.47
CA LEU A 309 32.97 -12.47 17.55
C LEU A 309 34.44 -12.86 17.62
N ASP A 310 35.13 -12.64 18.75
CA ASP A 310 36.55 -12.99 18.95
C ASP A 310 36.79 -14.04 20.05
N ASP A 311 35.71 -14.55 20.66
CA ASP A 311 35.73 -15.49 21.77
C ASP A 311 34.67 -16.60 21.63
N LEU A 312 34.16 -16.87 20.44
CA LEU A 312 33.17 -17.91 20.17
C LEU A 312 33.87 -19.19 19.65
N SER A 313 33.62 -20.35 20.26
CA SER A 313 34.14 -21.62 19.74
C SER A 313 33.44 -22.03 18.44
N PRO A 314 34.09 -22.82 17.58
CA PRO A 314 33.49 -23.32 16.34
C PRO A 314 32.19 -24.11 16.57
N GLU A 315 32.10 -24.89 17.65
CA GLU A 315 30.94 -25.70 18.00
C GLU A 315 29.74 -24.81 18.38
N HIS A 316 29.97 -23.77 19.17
CA HIS A 316 28.93 -22.80 19.52
C HIS A 316 28.52 -22.00 18.28
N ALA A 317 29.45 -21.67 17.40
CA ALA A 317 29.15 -21.00 16.14
C ALA A 317 28.22 -21.85 15.26
N ALA A 318 28.52 -23.14 15.09
CA ALA A 318 27.67 -24.04 14.32
C ALA A 318 26.25 -24.16 14.90
N SER A 319 26.15 -24.30 16.24
CA SER A 319 24.85 -24.32 16.92
C SER A 319 24.06 -23.03 16.73
N ALA A 320 24.73 -21.88 16.76
CA ALA A 320 24.09 -20.58 16.53
C ALA A 320 23.57 -20.44 15.10
N LEU A 321 24.31 -20.91 14.07
CA LEU A 321 23.87 -20.91 12.70
C LEU A 321 22.55 -21.71 12.52
N ASP A 322 22.51 -22.93 13.06
CA ASP A 322 21.33 -23.79 12.99
C ASP A 322 20.12 -23.17 13.70
N ALA A 323 20.34 -22.59 14.88
CA ALA A 323 19.30 -21.90 15.64
C ALA A 323 18.72 -20.69 14.91
N LEU A 324 19.56 -19.91 14.23
CA LEU A 324 19.15 -18.74 13.47
C LEU A 324 18.38 -19.12 12.18
N LEU A 325 18.82 -20.14 11.47
CA LEU A 325 18.09 -20.68 10.29
C LEU A 325 16.73 -21.22 10.72
N THR A 326 16.66 -21.97 11.82
CA THR A 326 15.41 -22.51 12.37
C THR A 326 14.45 -21.40 12.80
N ALA A 327 14.96 -20.25 13.25
CA ALA A 327 14.16 -19.09 13.64
C ALA A 327 13.64 -18.28 12.42
N GLY A 328 14.02 -18.66 11.21
CA GLY A 328 13.51 -18.06 9.98
C GLY A 328 14.44 -17.03 9.33
N ALA A 329 15.75 -17.11 9.60
CA ALA A 329 16.74 -16.41 8.81
C ALA A 329 16.67 -16.90 7.34
N LEU A 330 16.85 -15.99 6.41
CA LEU A 330 16.91 -16.32 4.98
C LEU A 330 18.25 -16.92 4.59
N ASP A 331 19.31 -16.48 5.26
CA ASP A 331 20.67 -16.96 5.11
C ASP A 331 21.48 -16.63 6.35
N VAL A 332 22.48 -17.45 6.67
CA VAL A 332 23.40 -17.23 7.79
C VAL A 332 24.80 -17.61 7.34
N THR A 333 25.72 -16.67 7.45
CA THR A 333 27.13 -16.88 7.05
C THR A 333 28.10 -16.52 8.17
N LEU A 334 29.22 -17.23 8.20
CA LEU A 334 30.30 -17.01 9.15
C LEU A 334 31.62 -16.79 8.39
N THR A 335 32.14 -15.58 8.46
CA THR A 335 33.37 -15.20 7.77
C THR A 335 34.52 -15.04 8.74
N PRO A 336 35.66 -15.78 8.59
CA PRO A 336 36.84 -15.59 9.42
C PRO A 336 37.43 -14.20 9.22
N THR A 337 37.86 -13.59 10.30
CA THR A 337 38.43 -12.23 10.28
C THR A 337 39.51 -12.07 11.33
N VAL A 338 40.31 -11.01 11.18
CA VAL A 338 41.27 -10.56 12.21
C VAL A 338 40.70 -9.30 12.87
N MET A 339 40.54 -9.37 14.19
CA MET A 339 40.02 -8.27 14.99
C MET A 339 41.10 -7.45 15.66
N LYS A 340 40.72 -6.38 16.37
CA LYS A 340 41.63 -5.54 17.15
C LYS A 340 42.59 -6.37 18.02
N LYS A 341 43.78 -5.92 18.23
CA LYS A 341 44.87 -6.62 18.94
C LYS A 341 45.31 -7.93 18.28
N GLY A 342 45.08 -8.12 16.99
CA GLY A 342 45.52 -9.30 16.23
C GLY A 342 44.77 -10.59 16.58
N ARG A 343 43.59 -10.53 17.21
CA ARG A 343 42.80 -11.72 17.57
C ARG A 343 42.09 -12.29 16.35
N SER A 344 42.16 -13.61 16.20
CA SER A 344 41.28 -14.31 15.26
C SER A 344 39.84 -14.22 15.72
N GLY A 345 38.92 -14.04 14.80
CA GLY A 345 37.50 -13.98 15.09
C GLY A 345 36.64 -14.27 13.88
N TRP A 346 35.36 -14.08 14.06
CA TRP A 346 34.33 -14.33 13.07
C TRP A 346 33.49 -13.09 12.84
N ILE A 347 33.04 -12.88 11.63
CA ILE A 347 31.90 -12.03 11.30
C ILE A 347 30.72 -12.95 11.09
N LEU A 348 29.71 -12.84 11.91
CA LEU A 348 28.42 -13.49 11.74
C LEU A 348 27.47 -12.52 11.01
N GLU A 349 26.97 -12.96 9.87
CA GLU A 349 26.02 -12.22 9.02
C GLU A 349 24.74 -13.04 8.87
N VAL A 350 23.59 -12.40 9.10
CA VAL A 350 22.26 -13.00 9.02
C VAL A 350 21.41 -12.16 8.11
N LEU A 351 20.89 -12.75 7.04
CA LEU A 351 19.90 -12.10 6.19
C LEU A 351 18.51 -12.50 6.65
N CYS A 352 17.63 -11.52 6.78
CA CYS A 352 16.25 -11.78 7.19
C CYS A 352 15.28 -10.77 6.57
N ARG A 353 13.99 -11.06 6.70
CA ARG A 353 12.93 -10.09 6.43
C ARG A 353 12.82 -9.08 7.57
N GLU A 354 12.28 -7.89 7.27
CA GLU A 354 12.12 -6.82 8.26
C GLU A 354 11.37 -7.28 9.52
N GLU A 355 10.29 -8.05 9.35
CA GLU A 355 9.45 -8.54 10.46
C GLU A 355 10.18 -9.50 11.40
N LYS A 356 11.27 -10.13 10.94
CA LYS A 356 12.09 -11.07 11.72
C LYS A 356 13.34 -10.42 12.32
N ALA A 357 13.68 -9.21 11.93
CA ALA A 357 14.96 -8.62 12.30
C ALA A 357 15.15 -8.43 13.80
N THR A 358 14.10 -8.06 14.54
CA THR A 358 14.18 -7.88 16.00
C THR A 358 14.35 -9.22 16.72
N GLU A 359 13.53 -10.23 16.38
CA GLU A 359 13.60 -11.58 16.94
C GLU A 359 14.98 -12.21 16.72
N LEU A 360 15.48 -12.12 15.46
CA LEU A 360 16.78 -12.68 15.11
C LEU A 360 17.94 -11.91 15.75
N SER A 361 17.86 -10.60 15.91
CA SER A 361 18.85 -9.83 16.65
C SER A 361 18.94 -10.26 18.12
N GLU A 362 17.81 -10.44 18.79
CA GLU A 362 17.79 -10.96 20.16
C GLU A 362 18.36 -12.37 20.25
N ARG A 363 18.05 -13.22 19.28
CA ARG A 363 18.59 -14.57 19.21
C ARG A 363 20.10 -14.58 19.00
N MET A 364 20.63 -13.75 18.09
CA MET A 364 22.08 -13.57 17.91
C MET A 364 22.77 -13.21 19.22
N LEU A 365 22.19 -12.28 20.03
CA LEU A 365 22.74 -11.89 21.32
C LEU A 365 22.69 -13.02 22.36
N ARG A 366 21.72 -13.93 22.27
CA ARG A 366 21.58 -15.07 23.22
C ARG A 366 22.46 -16.27 22.86
N GLU A 367 22.58 -16.53 21.56
CA GLU A 367 23.29 -17.72 21.04
C GLU A 367 24.80 -17.45 20.84
N THR A 368 25.24 -16.20 20.94
CA THR A 368 26.64 -15.82 20.69
C THR A 368 27.19 -14.94 21.82
N THR A 369 28.46 -14.63 21.75
CA THR A 369 29.15 -13.70 22.65
C THR A 369 29.06 -12.24 22.21
N ALA A 370 28.20 -11.91 21.24
CA ALA A 370 28.06 -10.55 20.73
C ALA A 370 27.47 -9.59 21.77
N PHE A 371 28.06 -8.40 21.90
CA PHE A 371 27.54 -7.30 22.74
C PHE A 371 26.67 -6.32 21.95
N GLY A 372 26.62 -6.44 20.63
CA GLY A 372 25.85 -5.55 19.77
C GLY A 372 25.74 -6.05 18.34
N ILE A 373 24.63 -5.73 17.72
CA ILE A 373 24.30 -6.10 16.34
C ILE A 373 24.19 -4.83 15.50
N ARG A 374 24.88 -4.81 14.36
CA ARG A 374 24.66 -3.81 13.31
C ARG A 374 23.52 -4.27 12.43
N ARG A 375 22.67 -3.35 12.02
CA ARG A 375 21.52 -3.63 11.17
C ARG A 375 21.59 -2.72 9.93
N HIS A 376 21.54 -3.34 8.75
CA HIS A 376 21.53 -2.64 7.48
C HIS A 376 20.36 -3.12 6.63
N ARG A 377 19.62 -2.19 6.06
CA ARG A 377 18.62 -2.48 5.04
C ARG A 377 19.32 -2.49 3.70
N MET A 378 19.09 -3.52 2.90
CA MET A 378 19.67 -3.65 1.57
C MET A 378 18.66 -4.23 0.58
N GLN A 379 18.85 -3.87 -0.66
CA GLN A 379 18.11 -4.46 -1.77
C GLN A 379 18.92 -5.60 -2.37
N ARG A 380 18.25 -6.68 -2.75
CA ARG A 380 18.86 -7.77 -3.49
C ARG A 380 18.02 -8.14 -4.71
N LEU A 381 18.69 -8.40 -5.82
CA LEU A 381 18.10 -8.96 -7.02
C LEU A 381 17.98 -10.49 -6.86
N LYS A 382 16.80 -11.04 -7.17
CA LYS A 382 16.56 -12.49 -7.17
C LYS A 382 16.04 -12.94 -8.53
N LEU A 383 16.46 -14.14 -8.95
CA LEU A 383 15.76 -14.81 -10.01
C LEU A 383 14.40 -15.33 -9.52
N GLU A 384 13.39 -15.29 -10.37
CA GLU A 384 12.17 -16.05 -10.15
C GLU A 384 12.52 -17.53 -10.11
N ARG A 385 11.94 -18.28 -9.15
CA ARG A 385 12.28 -19.68 -8.94
C ARG A 385 11.06 -20.55 -9.08
N HIS A 386 11.18 -21.56 -9.94
CA HIS A 386 10.23 -22.67 -10.02
C HIS A 386 10.99 -23.98 -10.05
N PHE A 387 10.27 -25.07 -9.91
CA PHE A 387 10.86 -26.40 -9.89
C PHE A 387 10.29 -27.23 -11.02
N GLU A 388 11.16 -27.98 -11.67
CA GLU A 388 10.80 -28.96 -12.68
C GLU A 388 11.36 -30.33 -12.29
N GLU A 389 10.77 -31.39 -12.79
CA GLU A 389 11.31 -32.76 -12.63
C GLU A 389 11.93 -33.19 -13.95
N VAL A 390 13.14 -33.74 -13.87
CA VAL A 390 13.82 -34.37 -15.01
C VAL A 390 13.93 -35.87 -14.80
N ASP A 391 13.66 -36.62 -15.84
CA ASP A 391 13.81 -38.06 -15.82
C ASP A 391 15.28 -38.47 -16.04
N THR A 392 15.80 -39.24 -15.09
CA THR A 392 17.18 -39.76 -15.15
C THR A 392 17.18 -41.25 -15.02
N ARG A 393 18.31 -41.89 -15.30
CA ARG A 393 18.50 -43.33 -15.02
C ARG A 393 18.37 -43.72 -13.54
N HIS A 394 18.38 -42.71 -12.64
CA HIS A 394 18.21 -42.84 -11.19
C HIS A 394 16.84 -42.35 -10.72
N GLY A 395 15.86 -42.29 -11.63
CA GLY A 395 14.52 -41.78 -11.35
C GLY A 395 14.38 -40.28 -11.59
N LYS A 396 13.27 -39.74 -11.14
CA LYS A 396 12.93 -38.30 -11.27
C LYS A 396 13.71 -37.48 -10.27
N ILE A 397 14.40 -36.47 -10.78
CA ILE A 397 15.17 -35.54 -9.96
C ILE A 397 14.55 -34.15 -10.09
N ARG A 398 14.31 -33.54 -8.96
CA ARG A 398 13.81 -32.18 -8.89
C ARG A 398 14.93 -31.17 -9.18
N VAL A 399 14.67 -30.26 -10.11
CA VAL A 399 15.60 -29.24 -10.56
C VAL A 399 15.01 -27.86 -10.25
N LYS A 400 15.81 -27.03 -9.63
CA LYS A 400 15.50 -25.62 -9.40
C LYS A 400 15.87 -24.80 -10.63
N MET A 401 14.89 -24.14 -11.21
CA MET A 401 15.03 -23.22 -12.34
C MET A 401 15.02 -21.78 -11.84
N GLY A 402 15.95 -20.99 -12.31
CA GLY A 402 16.04 -19.56 -12.05
C GLY A 402 15.79 -18.78 -13.34
N THR A 403 14.74 -17.96 -13.35
CA THR A 403 14.37 -17.16 -14.52
C THR A 403 14.53 -15.67 -14.26
N LEU A 404 14.94 -14.92 -15.27
CA LEU A 404 14.96 -13.48 -15.30
C LEU A 404 14.26 -13.03 -16.59
N ARG A 405 13.17 -12.25 -16.43
CA ARG A 405 12.38 -11.78 -17.58
C ARG A 405 11.93 -12.88 -18.55
N GLY A 406 11.57 -14.05 -18.00
CA GLY A 406 11.16 -15.20 -18.79
C GLY A 406 12.29 -16.01 -19.42
N GLU A 407 13.54 -15.56 -19.30
CA GLU A 407 14.73 -16.31 -19.73
C GLU A 407 15.25 -17.17 -18.58
N ILE A 408 15.51 -18.45 -18.84
CA ILE A 408 16.11 -19.37 -17.86
C ILE A 408 17.62 -19.11 -17.82
N LEU A 409 18.09 -18.48 -16.72
CA LEU A 409 19.51 -18.21 -16.51
C LEU A 409 20.23 -19.30 -15.71
N GLN A 410 19.50 -20.00 -14.82
CA GLN A 410 20.09 -21.00 -13.93
C GLN A 410 19.24 -22.26 -13.90
N ARG A 411 19.92 -23.40 -13.93
CA ARG A 411 19.33 -24.73 -13.75
C ARG A 411 20.21 -25.48 -12.75
N SER A 412 19.62 -25.94 -11.65
CA SER A 412 20.38 -26.60 -10.59
C SER A 412 19.59 -27.77 -10.01
N PRO A 413 20.06 -29.03 -10.17
CA PRO A 413 19.46 -30.19 -9.49
C PRO A 413 19.50 -29.98 -7.97
N GLU A 414 18.37 -30.24 -7.30
CA GLU A 414 18.29 -30.13 -5.84
C GLU A 414 19.11 -31.24 -5.17
N PHE A 415 19.98 -30.80 -4.25
CA PHE A 415 20.88 -31.75 -3.54
C PHE A 415 20.09 -32.79 -2.74
N SER A 416 19.01 -32.42 -2.07
CA SER A 416 18.14 -33.32 -1.33
C SER A 416 17.55 -34.43 -2.23
N SER A 417 17.01 -34.04 -3.38
CA SER A 417 16.47 -34.98 -4.37
C SER A 417 17.53 -35.90 -4.92
N CYS A 418 18.75 -35.37 -5.19
CA CYS A 418 19.88 -36.20 -5.62
C CYS A 418 20.35 -37.15 -4.51
N ALA A 419 20.37 -36.71 -3.27
CA ALA A 419 20.80 -37.52 -2.12
C ALA A 419 19.83 -38.69 -1.86
N GLU A 420 18.52 -38.39 -1.90
CA GLU A 420 17.47 -39.43 -1.76
C GLU A 420 17.58 -40.50 -2.85
N ALA A 421 17.72 -40.08 -4.11
CA ALA A 421 17.89 -41.01 -5.22
C ALA A 421 19.22 -41.80 -5.14
N ALA A 422 20.31 -41.19 -4.69
CA ALA A 422 21.59 -41.82 -4.48
C ALA A 422 21.51 -42.94 -3.43
N ILE A 423 20.82 -42.70 -2.32
CA ILE A 423 20.57 -43.70 -1.27
C ILE A 423 19.73 -44.86 -1.84
N LEU A 424 18.66 -44.56 -2.58
CA LEU A 424 17.75 -45.56 -3.14
C LEU A 424 18.45 -46.48 -4.14
N HIS A 425 19.36 -45.95 -4.94
CA HIS A 425 20.07 -46.68 -6.01
C HIS A 425 21.47 -47.17 -5.60
N GLY A 426 21.93 -46.89 -4.39
CA GLY A 426 23.24 -47.29 -3.89
C GLY A 426 24.43 -46.70 -4.68
N VAL A 427 24.28 -45.46 -5.18
CA VAL A 427 25.29 -44.75 -5.98
C VAL A 427 25.74 -43.46 -5.29
N ALA A 428 26.81 -42.86 -5.80
CA ALA A 428 27.28 -41.60 -5.26
C ALA A 428 26.31 -40.45 -5.65
N VAL A 429 26.04 -39.50 -4.73
CA VAL A 429 25.21 -38.32 -5.00
C VAL A 429 25.67 -37.54 -6.23
N ARG A 430 27.00 -37.44 -6.43
CA ARG A 430 27.60 -36.82 -7.60
C ARG A 430 27.16 -37.47 -8.91
N GLU A 431 27.00 -38.80 -8.94
CA GLU A 431 26.58 -39.51 -10.13
C GLU A 431 25.15 -39.20 -10.51
N VAL A 432 24.26 -39.12 -9.53
CA VAL A 432 22.85 -38.70 -9.73
C VAL A 432 22.79 -37.24 -10.20
N HIS A 433 23.54 -36.38 -9.57
CA HIS A 433 23.62 -34.95 -9.95
C HIS A 433 24.08 -34.75 -11.40
N MET A 434 25.13 -35.48 -11.83
CA MET A 434 25.62 -35.44 -13.22
C MET A 434 24.58 -35.98 -14.21
N ALA A 435 23.86 -37.04 -13.84
CA ALA A 435 22.79 -37.59 -14.68
C ALA A 435 21.63 -36.56 -14.85
N ALA A 436 21.30 -35.85 -13.82
CA ALA A 436 20.28 -34.77 -13.89
C ALA A 436 20.74 -33.61 -14.78
N LEU A 437 22.00 -33.18 -14.70
CA LEU A 437 22.55 -32.16 -15.59
C LEU A 437 22.54 -32.61 -17.06
N GLN A 438 22.91 -33.84 -17.35
CA GLN A 438 22.86 -34.39 -18.71
C GLN A 438 21.43 -34.45 -19.26
N ALA A 439 20.45 -34.79 -18.42
CA ALA A 439 19.04 -34.79 -18.83
C ALA A 439 18.54 -33.39 -19.19
N LEU A 440 19.01 -32.37 -18.48
CA LEU A 440 18.69 -30.96 -18.77
C LEU A 440 19.29 -30.42 -20.08
N GLU A 441 20.38 -31.00 -20.56
CA GLU A 441 21.02 -30.63 -21.83
C GLU A 441 20.35 -31.29 -23.06
N GLN A 442 19.61 -32.34 -22.83
CA GLN A 442 18.96 -33.13 -23.90
C GLN A 442 17.49 -32.79 -24.14
N GLY A 443 16.85 -32.03 -23.20
CA GLY A 443 15.48 -31.55 -23.30
C GLY A 443 15.44 -30.05 -23.48
#